data_f8e3f2bd9aba0794956077b186dcfbc4
#
_entry.id   f8e3f2bd9aba0794956077b186dcfbc4
#
_cell.length_a   1.000
_cell.length_b   1.000
_cell.length_c   1.000
_cell.angle_alpha   90.00
_cell.angle_beta   90.00
_cell.angle_gamma   90.00
#
_symmetry.space_group_name_H-M   'P 1'
#
loop_
_entity.id
_entity.type
_entity.pdbx_description
1 polymer ?
#
loop_
_entity_poly.entity_id
_entity_poly.type
_entity_poly.pdbx_seq_one_letter_code
_entity_poly.pdbx_strand_id
1 'polypeptide(L)'
;IDAITKRMGLYKLTQPDHHLKQFSVIIEQASSSIVDAVKLLDNMKHSSRIQAYCSEINRLENMSDHLRDIAIGELFEKNSDPIFIIKWKEIYETAENTVDTCDYVGKTIYSIIVKQA
;
A
#
# COMPACT_ATOMS: atom_id res chain seq x y z
N ILE A 1 -2.79 -7.48 3.07
CA ILE A 1 -2.52 -7.85 4.48
C ILE A 1 -2.35 -9.36 4.62
N ASP A 2 -3.23 -10.16 4.03
CA ASP A 2 -3.13 -11.62 4.10
C ASP A 2 -1.81 -12.13 3.50
N ALA A 3 -1.35 -11.54 2.40
CA ALA A 3 -0.08 -11.92 1.77
C ALA A 3 1.10 -11.64 2.68
N ILE A 4 1.07 -10.52 3.41
CA ILE A 4 2.13 -10.15 4.37
C ILE A 4 2.15 -11.13 5.54
N THR A 5 0.99 -11.39 6.13
CA THR A 5 0.85 -12.32 7.26
C THR A 5 1.31 -13.72 6.86
N LYS A 6 0.91 -14.17 5.67
CA LYS A 6 1.30 -15.46 5.14
C LYS A 6 2.82 -15.58 4.99
N ARG A 7 3.47 -14.55 4.44
CA ARG A 7 4.93 -14.56 4.28
C ARG A 7 5.63 -14.53 5.61
N MET A 8 5.14 -13.77 6.60
CA MET A 8 5.72 -13.77 7.93
C MET A 8 5.64 -15.13 8.58
N GLY A 9 4.49 -15.82 8.45
CA GLY A 9 4.34 -17.17 8.95
C GLY A 9 5.26 -18.16 8.25
N LEU A 10 5.33 -18.08 6.91
CA LEU A 10 6.19 -18.95 6.11
C LEU A 10 7.66 -18.80 6.49
N TYR A 11 8.11 -17.57 6.76
CA TYR A 11 9.48 -17.27 7.11
C TYR A 11 9.76 -17.37 8.63
N LYS A 12 8.74 -17.71 9.41
CA LYS A 12 8.84 -17.82 10.87
C LYS A 12 9.21 -16.49 11.55
N LEU A 13 8.72 -15.39 10.99
CA LEU A 13 8.90 -14.06 11.57
C LEU A 13 7.71 -13.79 12.48
N THR A 14 7.96 -13.53 13.76
CA THR A 14 6.92 -13.44 14.78
C THR A 14 6.57 -12.02 15.18
N GLN A 15 7.44 -11.03 14.86
CA GLN A 15 7.29 -9.65 15.28
C GLN A 15 7.38 -8.72 14.07
N PRO A 16 6.37 -7.87 13.82
CA PRO A 16 6.51 -6.83 12.82
C PRO A 16 7.46 -5.74 13.32
N ASP A 17 8.30 -5.21 12.44
CA ASP A 17 9.14 -4.08 12.79
C ASP A 17 8.38 -2.75 12.58
N HIS A 18 9.03 -1.62 12.90
CA HIS A 18 8.38 -0.31 12.81
C HIS A 18 8.06 0.10 11.37
N HIS A 19 8.85 -0.35 10.39
CA HIS A 19 8.56 -0.07 8.97
C HIS A 19 7.31 -0.82 8.53
N LEU A 20 7.16 -2.08 8.93
CA LEU A 20 5.98 -2.86 8.59
C LEU A 20 4.73 -2.27 9.24
N LYS A 21 4.85 -1.74 10.45
CA LYS A 21 3.74 -1.04 11.11
C LYS A 21 3.34 0.22 10.33
N GLN A 22 4.31 0.96 9.81
CA GLN A 22 4.03 2.13 8.95
C GLN A 22 3.33 1.71 7.65
N PHE A 23 3.77 0.62 7.02
CA PHE A 23 3.09 0.08 5.86
C PHE A 23 1.64 -0.29 6.17
N SER A 24 1.38 -0.89 7.34
CA SER A 24 0.03 -1.30 7.71
C SER A 24 -0.90 -0.09 7.86
N VAL A 25 -0.40 1.03 8.37
CA VAL A 25 -1.17 2.27 8.47
C VAL A 25 -1.50 2.80 7.07
N ILE A 26 -0.52 2.80 6.18
CA ILE A 26 -0.72 3.25 4.79
C ILE A 26 -1.74 2.37 4.08
N ILE A 27 -1.64 1.05 4.23
CA ILE A 27 -2.57 0.09 3.62
C ILE A 27 -3.99 0.33 4.13
N GLU A 28 -4.14 0.53 5.43
CA GLU A 28 -5.44 0.81 6.03
C GLU A 28 -6.06 2.09 5.47
N GLN A 29 -5.27 3.15 5.38
CA GLN A 29 -5.73 4.44 4.83
C GLN A 29 -6.10 4.32 3.35
N ALA A 30 -5.28 3.62 2.57
CA ALA A 30 -5.54 3.41 1.14
C ALA A 30 -6.82 2.60 0.93
N SER A 31 -6.99 1.53 1.69
CA SER A 31 -8.18 0.68 1.63
C SER A 31 -9.45 1.46 2.01
N SER A 32 -9.36 2.28 3.04
CA SER A 32 -10.46 3.13 3.48
C SER A 32 -10.86 4.14 2.40
N SER A 33 -9.88 4.74 1.73
CA SER A 33 -10.14 5.69 0.65
C SER A 33 -10.80 5.01 -0.55
N ILE A 34 -10.43 3.76 -0.86
CA ILE A 34 -11.09 2.98 -1.92
C ILE A 34 -12.56 2.76 -1.56
N VAL A 35 -12.84 2.31 -0.35
CA VAL A 35 -14.20 2.05 0.10
C VAL A 35 -15.05 3.32 0.02
N ASP A 36 -14.50 4.43 0.48
CA ASP A 36 -15.21 5.72 0.44
C ASP A 36 -15.48 6.17 -1.00
N ALA A 37 -14.51 6.00 -1.90
CA ALA A 37 -14.69 6.34 -3.30
C ALA A 37 -15.75 5.46 -3.97
N VAL A 38 -15.73 4.16 -3.70
CA VAL A 38 -16.70 3.22 -4.29
C VAL A 38 -18.13 3.54 -3.84
N LYS A 39 -18.29 3.92 -2.58
CA LYS A 39 -19.61 4.28 -2.05
C LYS A 39 -20.24 5.48 -2.76
N LEU A 40 -19.44 6.33 -3.38
CA LEU A 40 -19.90 7.54 -4.06
C LEU A 40 -20.11 7.35 -5.56
N LEU A 41 -19.76 6.18 -6.11
CA LEU A 41 -19.79 5.95 -7.56
C LEU A 41 -21.19 5.97 -8.17
N ASP A 42 -22.22 5.75 -7.38
CA ASP A 42 -23.60 5.71 -7.87
C ASP A 42 -24.17 7.10 -8.23
N ASN A 43 -23.45 8.17 -7.90
CA ASN A 43 -23.93 9.52 -8.13
C ASN A 43 -22.79 10.44 -8.57
N MET A 44 -22.87 10.91 -9.81
CA MET A 44 -21.85 11.78 -10.41
C MET A 44 -21.72 13.15 -9.73
N LYS A 45 -22.68 13.52 -8.90
CA LYS A 45 -22.57 14.76 -8.09
C LYS A 45 -21.38 14.69 -7.12
N HIS A 46 -20.88 13.50 -6.83
CA HIS A 46 -19.76 13.29 -5.92
C HIS A 46 -18.42 13.18 -6.63
N SER A 47 -18.34 13.48 -7.93
CA SER A 47 -17.11 13.26 -8.70
C SER A 47 -15.89 13.98 -8.12
N SER A 48 -16.07 15.20 -7.60
CA SER A 48 -14.94 15.93 -6.96
C SER A 48 -14.42 15.21 -5.71
N ARG A 49 -15.32 14.67 -4.91
CA ARG A 49 -14.95 13.91 -3.71
C ARG A 49 -14.27 12.59 -4.08
N ILE A 50 -14.78 11.92 -5.10
CA ILE A 50 -14.17 10.69 -5.60
C ILE A 50 -12.77 10.97 -6.11
N GLN A 51 -12.55 12.05 -6.86
CA GLN A 51 -11.22 12.46 -7.32
C GLN A 51 -10.27 12.73 -6.14
N ALA A 52 -10.77 13.35 -5.08
CA ALA A 52 -9.98 13.61 -3.89
C ALA A 52 -9.51 12.29 -3.23
N TYR A 53 -10.39 11.29 -3.16
CA TYR A 53 -9.99 9.98 -2.64
C TYR A 53 -8.96 9.29 -3.54
N CYS A 54 -9.11 9.39 -4.86
CA CYS A 54 -8.15 8.83 -5.81
C CYS A 54 -6.78 9.51 -5.66
N SER A 55 -6.76 10.82 -5.49
CA SER A 55 -5.52 11.57 -5.25
C SER A 55 -4.85 11.17 -3.94
N GLU A 56 -5.64 10.93 -2.90
CA GLU A 56 -5.14 10.48 -1.60
C GLU A 56 -4.50 9.09 -1.72
N ILE A 57 -5.11 8.18 -2.46
CA ILE A 57 -4.55 6.84 -2.69
C ILE A 57 -3.20 6.96 -3.41
N ASN A 58 -3.12 7.82 -4.41
CA ASN A 58 -1.86 8.05 -5.13
C ASN A 58 -0.78 8.63 -4.23
N ARG A 59 -1.14 9.56 -3.35
CA ARG A 59 -0.21 10.11 -2.36
C ARG A 59 0.31 9.03 -1.42
N LEU A 60 -0.55 8.14 -0.98
CA LEU A 60 -0.18 7.03 -0.10
C LEU A 60 0.73 6.04 -0.82
N GLU A 61 0.51 5.81 -2.12
CA GLU A 61 1.39 4.96 -2.93
C GLU A 61 2.80 5.57 -3.01
N ASN A 62 2.90 6.87 -3.25
CA ASN A 62 4.21 7.54 -3.27
C ASN A 62 4.90 7.45 -1.91
N MET A 63 4.17 7.57 -0.82
CA MET A 63 4.72 7.38 0.52
C MET A 63 5.23 5.96 0.75
N SER A 64 4.47 4.96 0.31
CA SER A 64 4.88 3.56 0.48
C SER A 64 6.10 3.21 -0.36
N ASP A 65 6.19 3.76 -1.55
CA ASP A 65 7.35 3.59 -2.42
C ASP A 65 8.62 4.13 -1.74
N HIS A 66 8.53 5.32 -1.17
CA HIS A 66 9.64 5.94 -0.43
C HIS A 66 9.98 5.14 0.83
N LEU A 67 8.96 4.70 1.56
CA LEU A 67 9.15 3.89 2.77
C LEU A 67 9.84 2.57 2.44
N ARG A 68 9.49 1.93 1.32
CA ARG A 68 10.15 0.71 0.87
C ARG A 68 11.65 0.95 0.69
N ASP A 69 12.02 2.03 0.02
CA ASP A 69 13.42 2.34 -0.24
C ASP A 69 14.18 2.57 1.07
N ILE A 70 13.60 3.29 2.01
CA ILE A 70 14.21 3.52 3.32
C ILE A 70 14.36 2.21 4.09
N ALA A 71 13.30 1.41 4.13
CA ALA A 71 13.29 0.15 4.89
C ALA A 71 14.32 -0.84 4.34
N ILE A 72 14.40 -0.99 3.02
CA ILE A 72 15.36 -1.88 2.38
C ILE A 72 16.79 -1.35 2.58
N GLY A 73 17.00 -0.03 2.46
CA GLY A 73 18.30 0.57 2.70
C GLY A 73 18.81 0.29 4.11
N GLU A 74 17.97 0.50 5.13
CA GLU A 74 18.34 0.19 6.51
C GLU A 74 18.58 -1.29 6.72
N LEU A 75 17.81 -2.15 6.06
CA LEU A 75 17.94 -3.59 6.16
C LEU A 75 19.35 -4.03 5.75
N PHE A 76 19.85 -3.51 4.64
CA PHE A 76 21.20 -3.82 4.16
C PHE A 76 22.29 -3.19 5.02
N GLU A 77 22.05 -2.01 5.57
CA GLU A 77 23.03 -1.33 6.42
C GLU A 77 23.25 -2.02 7.77
N LYS A 78 22.16 -2.47 8.39
CA LYS A 78 22.15 -2.91 9.79
C LYS A 78 22.31 -4.41 9.96
N ASN A 79 22.26 -5.18 8.87
CA ASN A 79 22.28 -6.63 8.94
C ASN A 79 23.32 -7.20 7.98
N SER A 80 23.88 -8.33 8.37
CA SER A 80 24.87 -9.05 7.55
C SER A 80 24.40 -10.44 7.14
N ASP A 81 23.30 -10.93 7.71
CA ASP A 81 22.76 -12.25 7.37
C ASP A 81 21.93 -12.16 6.08
N PRO A 82 22.42 -12.76 4.97
CA PRO A 82 21.70 -12.68 3.70
C PRO A 82 20.28 -13.25 3.73
N ILE A 83 20.07 -14.31 4.50
CA ILE A 83 18.75 -14.95 4.59
C ILE A 83 17.75 -14.01 5.28
N PHE A 84 18.17 -13.38 6.36
CA PHE A 84 17.35 -12.39 7.06
C PHE A 84 17.01 -11.21 6.13
N ILE A 85 17.99 -10.71 5.40
CA ILE A 85 17.80 -9.61 4.46
C ILE A 85 16.79 -9.97 3.37
N ILE A 86 16.93 -11.17 2.78
CA ILE A 86 16.02 -11.62 1.71
C ILE A 86 14.59 -11.73 2.23
N LYS A 87 14.40 -12.31 3.41
CA LYS A 87 13.06 -12.47 4.00
C LYS A 87 12.36 -11.14 4.22
N TRP A 88 13.04 -10.20 4.84
CA TRP A 88 12.45 -8.89 5.13
C TRP A 88 12.28 -8.05 3.88
N LYS A 89 13.21 -8.14 2.93
CA LYS A 89 13.06 -7.45 1.64
C LYS A 89 11.77 -7.88 0.94
N GLU A 90 11.49 -9.19 0.91
CA GLU A 90 10.26 -9.71 0.31
C GLU A 90 9.02 -9.22 1.03
N ILE A 91 9.06 -9.12 2.36
CA ILE A 91 7.94 -8.61 3.15
C ILE A 91 7.67 -7.16 2.81
N TYR A 92 8.70 -6.31 2.77
CA TYR A 92 8.54 -4.90 2.42
C TYR A 92 8.02 -4.73 1.00
N GLU A 93 8.55 -5.51 0.04
CA GLU A 93 8.07 -5.46 -1.34
C GLU A 93 6.62 -5.92 -1.46
N THR A 94 6.22 -6.93 -0.70
CA THR A 94 4.82 -7.39 -0.67
C THR A 94 3.91 -6.32 -0.11
N ALA A 95 4.32 -5.63 0.94
CA ALA A 95 3.56 -4.54 1.53
C ALA A 95 3.37 -3.39 0.54
N GLU A 96 4.43 -3.00 -0.15
CA GLU A 96 4.40 -1.94 -1.16
C GLU A 96 3.52 -2.34 -2.33
N ASN A 97 3.60 -3.59 -2.80
CA ASN A 97 2.75 -4.11 -3.86
C ASN A 97 1.26 -4.05 -3.49
N THR A 98 0.93 -4.23 -2.23
CA THR A 98 -0.46 -4.09 -1.75
C THR A 98 -0.95 -2.66 -1.96
N VAL A 99 -0.14 -1.66 -1.64
CA VAL A 99 -0.50 -0.25 -1.86
C VAL A 99 -0.56 0.07 -3.35
N ASP A 100 0.34 -0.50 -4.16
CA ASP A 100 0.30 -0.36 -5.63
C ASP A 100 -1.02 -0.88 -6.20
N THR A 101 -1.52 -1.99 -5.68
CA THR A 101 -2.81 -2.53 -6.08
C THR A 101 -3.93 -1.55 -5.74
N CYS A 102 -3.87 -0.93 -4.58
CA CYS A 102 -4.83 0.10 -4.18
C CYS A 102 -4.80 1.29 -5.15
N ASP A 103 -3.60 1.73 -5.53
CA ASP A 103 -3.46 2.83 -6.48
C ASP A 103 -3.99 2.47 -7.86
N TYR A 104 -3.78 1.24 -8.30
CA TYR A 104 -4.35 0.75 -9.56
C TYR A 104 -5.88 0.82 -9.54
N VAL A 105 -6.51 0.39 -8.44
CA VAL A 105 -7.96 0.49 -8.26
C VAL A 105 -8.39 1.95 -8.28
N GLY A 106 -7.66 2.84 -7.61
CA GLY A 106 -7.95 4.27 -7.61
C GLY A 106 -7.90 4.87 -9.00
N LYS A 107 -6.92 4.50 -9.80
CA LYS A 107 -6.80 4.95 -11.20
C LYS A 107 -7.95 4.43 -12.06
N THR A 108 -8.39 3.21 -11.81
CA THR A 108 -9.55 2.62 -12.50
C THR A 108 -10.81 3.40 -12.17
N ILE A 109 -11.03 3.72 -10.90
CA ILE A 109 -12.16 4.53 -10.45
C ILE A 109 -12.13 5.90 -11.12
N TYR A 110 -10.98 6.55 -11.13
CA TYR A 110 -10.81 7.85 -11.79
C TYR A 110 -11.15 7.77 -13.27
N SER A 111 -10.71 6.71 -13.94
CA SER A 111 -11.02 6.48 -15.36
C SER A 111 -12.52 6.36 -15.61
N ILE A 112 -13.24 5.70 -14.72
CA ILE A 112 -14.70 5.59 -14.81
C ILE A 112 -15.36 6.97 -14.72
N ILE A 113 -14.92 7.78 -13.77
CA ILE A 113 -15.47 9.14 -13.59
C ILE A 113 -15.25 9.99 -14.84
N VAL A 114 -14.04 9.96 -15.37
CA VAL A 114 -13.66 10.75 -16.55
C VAL A 114 -14.51 10.36 -17.76
N LYS A 115 -14.77 9.07 -17.95
CA LYS A 115 -15.55 8.59 -19.08
C LYS A 115 -17.03 8.95 -18.98
N GLN A 116 -17.54 9.16 -17.77
CA GLN A 116 -18.94 9.51 -17.56
C GLN A 116 -19.20 11.02 -17.48
N ALA A 117 -18.16 11.80 -17.42
CA ALA A 117 -18.27 13.24 -17.36
C ALA A 117 -18.60 13.89 -18.75
#